data_31062f0c961017f61e161334fc264bf8
#
_entry.id   31062f0c961017f61e161334fc264bf8
#
_cell.length_a   1.000
_cell.length_b   1.000
_cell.length_c   1.000
_cell.angle_alpha   90.00
_cell.angle_beta   90.00
_cell.angle_gamma   90.00
#
_symmetry.space_group_name_H-M   'P 1'
#
loop_
_entity.id
_entity.type
_entity.pdbx_description
1 polymer ?
#
loop_
_entity_poly.entity_id
_entity_poly.type
_entity_poly.pdbx_seq_one_letter_code
_entity_poly.pdbx_strand_id
1 'polypeptide(L)'
;PNGLAGDHVEYIRNPEQMAELFAFYGLEMPEKLLLEADELTYNDYIRLQKIFNPKETGNATAMMRELRRIKTPYEIEMFRISAERHAKTYAEIPECFRPGMTDLEFQYEIEKRMRKNGSIGLFRAFGANMDIFMGSILAGENAEVPSPFDFALGGSGIDASCPLGANGTPLKEGTAIMVD
;
A
#
# COMPACT_ATOMS: atom_id res chain seq x y z
N PRO A 1 9.00 -5.44 15.69
CA PRO A 1 8.39 -5.32 16.98
C PRO A 1 6.90 -5.09 16.81
N ASN A 2 6.15 -6.15 16.51
CA ASN A 2 4.69 -6.09 16.26
C ASN A 2 3.91 -6.49 17.52
N GLY A 3 4.45 -6.20 18.71
CA GLY A 3 3.84 -6.56 20.00
C GLY A 3 4.00 -8.03 20.38
N LEU A 4 4.73 -8.83 19.60
CA LEU A 4 5.10 -10.18 19.97
C LEU A 4 6.28 -10.15 20.96
N ALA A 5 6.24 -11.01 21.96
CA ALA A 5 7.38 -11.24 22.84
C ALA A 5 8.55 -11.84 22.05
N GLY A 6 9.79 -11.46 22.38
CA GLY A 6 10.97 -11.90 21.64
C GLY A 6 11.19 -13.41 21.64
N ASP A 7 10.67 -14.11 22.65
CA ASP A 7 10.67 -15.56 22.78
C ASP A 7 9.69 -16.28 21.83
N HIS A 8 8.83 -15.53 21.16
CA HIS A 8 7.91 -16.03 20.13
C HIS A 8 8.36 -15.72 18.71
N VAL A 9 9.58 -15.22 18.52
CA VAL A 9 10.12 -14.79 17.23
C VAL A 9 11.44 -15.48 16.94
N GLU A 10 11.45 -16.26 15.88
CA GLU A 10 12.64 -16.88 15.33
C GLU A 10 13.12 -16.17 14.08
N TYR A 11 14.43 -15.98 13.96
CA TYR A 11 15.05 -15.34 12.79
C TYR A 11 15.66 -16.40 11.89
N ILE A 12 15.15 -16.48 10.68
CA ILE A 12 15.64 -17.36 9.63
C ILE A 12 16.25 -16.56 8.48
N ARG A 13 17.24 -17.11 7.80
CA ARG A 13 17.87 -16.51 6.61
C ARG A 13 17.14 -16.85 5.33
N ASN A 14 16.53 -18.01 5.29
CA ASN A 14 15.76 -18.48 4.14
C ASN A 14 14.62 -19.39 4.62
N PRO A 15 13.56 -19.54 3.81
CA PRO A 15 12.40 -20.35 4.18
C PRO A 15 12.71 -21.85 4.43
N GLU A 16 13.77 -22.40 3.85
CA GLU A 16 14.17 -23.81 4.03
C GLU A 16 14.46 -24.14 5.49
N GLN A 17 14.93 -23.17 6.29
CA GLN A 17 15.18 -23.33 7.71
C GLN A 17 13.91 -23.57 8.55
N MET A 18 12.71 -23.34 7.99
CA MET A 18 11.46 -23.65 8.70
C MET A 18 11.35 -25.12 9.07
N ALA A 19 11.78 -26.04 8.18
CA ALA A 19 11.76 -27.47 8.46
C ALA A 19 12.67 -27.84 9.66
N GLU A 20 13.83 -27.18 9.74
CA GLU A 20 14.78 -27.37 10.86
C GLU A 20 14.20 -26.83 12.17
N LEU A 21 13.52 -25.69 12.14
CA LEU A 21 12.86 -25.11 13.32
C LEU A 21 11.69 -25.99 13.81
N PHE A 22 10.87 -26.52 12.91
CA PHE A 22 9.81 -27.45 13.30
C PHE A 22 10.41 -28.68 14.00
N ALA A 23 11.46 -29.26 13.46
CA ALA A 23 12.15 -30.37 14.09
C ALA A 23 12.80 -30.00 15.44
N PHE A 24 13.42 -28.81 15.54
CA PHE A 24 14.04 -28.31 16.77
C PHE A 24 13.02 -28.15 17.92
N TYR A 25 11.83 -27.65 17.61
CA TYR A 25 10.75 -27.50 18.60
C TYR A 25 9.88 -28.75 18.77
N GLY A 26 10.20 -29.84 18.12
CA GLY A 26 9.41 -31.08 18.16
C GLY A 26 8.01 -30.95 17.56
N LEU A 27 7.85 -30.03 16.63
CA LEU A 27 6.59 -29.78 15.93
C LEU A 27 6.50 -30.66 14.68
N GLU A 28 5.32 -31.20 14.43
CA GLU A 28 5.05 -31.94 13.20
C GLU A 28 4.84 -30.98 12.02
N MET A 29 5.32 -31.39 10.84
CA MET A 29 5.05 -30.64 9.63
C MET A 29 3.56 -30.71 9.27
N PRO A 30 2.97 -29.61 8.77
CA PRO A 30 1.53 -29.57 8.50
C PRO A 30 1.17 -30.52 7.35
N GLU A 31 0.15 -31.37 7.54
CA GLU A 31 -0.39 -32.20 6.47
C GLU A 31 -1.18 -31.38 5.42
N LYS A 32 -1.73 -30.25 5.84
CA LYS A 32 -2.45 -29.30 4.99
C LYS A 32 -1.82 -27.94 5.06
N LEU A 33 -1.43 -27.40 3.92
CA LEU A 33 -0.84 -26.06 3.76
C LEU A 33 -1.79 -25.13 3.03
N LEU A 34 -2.18 -24.04 3.68
CA LEU A 34 -2.99 -22.98 3.09
C LEU A 34 -2.11 -21.77 2.80
N LEU A 35 -2.10 -21.30 1.57
CA LEU A 35 -1.28 -20.19 1.10
C LEU A 35 -2.15 -19.09 0.47
N GLU A 36 -1.75 -17.84 0.58
CA GLU A 36 -2.39 -16.73 -0.16
C GLU A 36 -1.94 -16.80 -1.64
N ALA A 37 -2.43 -17.82 -2.35
CA ALA A 37 -1.93 -18.21 -3.68
C ALA A 37 -2.22 -17.18 -4.79
N ASP A 38 -3.14 -16.24 -4.58
CA ASP A 38 -3.40 -15.13 -5.51
C ASP A 38 -2.27 -14.09 -5.48
N GLU A 39 -1.48 -14.06 -4.38
CA GLU A 39 -0.43 -13.06 -4.16
C GLU A 39 0.99 -13.64 -4.30
N LEU A 40 1.14 -14.96 -4.20
CA LEU A 40 2.43 -15.63 -4.31
C LEU A 40 2.87 -15.80 -5.75
N THR A 41 4.17 -15.65 -5.98
CA THR A 41 4.74 -16.09 -7.26
C THR A 41 4.70 -17.62 -7.38
N TYR A 42 4.65 -18.13 -8.60
CA TYR A 42 4.70 -19.57 -8.85
C TYR A 42 5.92 -20.24 -8.18
N ASN A 43 7.07 -19.59 -8.25
CA ASN A 43 8.31 -20.13 -7.67
C ASN A 43 8.24 -20.18 -6.13
N ASP A 44 7.67 -19.16 -5.48
CA ASP A 44 7.51 -19.18 -4.03
C ASP A 44 6.51 -20.25 -3.59
N TYR A 45 5.41 -20.42 -4.33
CA TYR A 45 4.46 -21.49 -4.09
C TYR A 45 5.11 -22.87 -4.14
N ILE A 46 5.83 -23.18 -5.21
CA ILE A 46 6.56 -24.45 -5.37
C ILE A 46 7.65 -24.64 -4.30
N ARG A 47 8.33 -23.56 -3.94
CA ARG A 47 9.34 -23.56 -2.87
C ARG A 47 8.74 -23.96 -1.53
N LEU A 48 7.63 -23.33 -1.16
CA LEU A 48 6.93 -23.63 0.10
C LEU A 48 6.36 -25.06 0.10
N GLN A 49 5.81 -25.53 -1.02
CA GLN A 49 5.39 -26.92 -1.14
C GLN A 49 6.53 -27.91 -0.89
N LYS A 50 7.73 -27.64 -1.41
CA LYS A 50 8.91 -28.50 -1.20
C LYS A 50 9.37 -28.50 0.25
N ILE A 51 9.33 -27.33 0.93
CA ILE A 51 9.75 -27.19 2.32
C ILE A 51 8.82 -27.95 3.27
N PHE A 52 7.52 -27.75 3.12
CA PHE A 52 6.52 -28.33 4.01
C PHE A 52 6.07 -29.74 3.62
N ASN A 53 6.24 -30.12 2.36
CA ASN A 53 5.82 -31.40 1.79
C ASN A 53 4.42 -31.86 2.23
N PRO A 54 3.40 -30.99 2.15
CA PRO A 54 2.07 -31.28 2.67
C PRO A 54 1.34 -32.32 1.80
N LYS A 55 0.39 -33.04 2.38
CA LYS A 55 -0.53 -33.93 1.63
C LYS A 55 -1.54 -33.15 0.79
N GLU A 56 -1.93 -31.97 1.28
CA GLU A 56 -2.92 -31.09 0.64
C GLU A 56 -2.47 -29.64 0.68
N THR A 57 -2.67 -28.93 -0.42
CA THR A 57 -2.51 -27.47 -0.48
C THR A 57 -3.82 -26.81 -0.88
N GLY A 58 -4.08 -25.61 -0.34
CA GLY A 58 -5.26 -24.81 -0.68
C GLY A 58 -4.93 -23.33 -0.76
N ASN A 59 -5.85 -22.57 -1.37
CA ASN A 59 -5.78 -21.13 -1.45
C ASN A 59 -6.47 -20.49 -0.23
N ALA A 60 -5.74 -19.73 0.55
CA ALA A 60 -6.23 -19.02 1.74
C ALA A 60 -6.62 -17.56 1.47
N THR A 61 -6.41 -17.03 0.26
CA THR A 61 -6.55 -15.59 -0.03
C THR A 61 -7.91 -15.03 0.41
N ALA A 62 -9.00 -15.69 0.03
CA ALA A 62 -10.34 -15.23 0.39
C ALA A 62 -10.58 -15.24 1.91
N MET A 63 -10.10 -16.28 2.59
CA MET A 63 -10.19 -16.41 4.06
C MET A 63 -9.38 -15.30 4.75
N MET A 64 -8.17 -15.03 4.29
CA MET A 64 -7.32 -13.99 4.86
C MET A 64 -7.89 -12.59 4.65
N ARG A 65 -8.49 -12.32 3.50
CA ARG A 65 -9.20 -11.06 3.23
C ARG A 65 -10.38 -10.88 4.17
N GLU A 66 -11.15 -11.93 4.40
CA GLU A 66 -12.29 -11.89 5.34
C GLU A 66 -11.83 -11.64 6.78
N LEU A 67 -10.78 -12.31 7.23
CA LEU A 67 -10.19 -12.06 8.56
C LEU A 67 -9.70 -10.61 8.74
N ARG A 68 -9.08 -10.04 7.71
CA ARG A 68 -8.60 -8.64 7.73
C ARG A 68 -9.72 -7.61 7.64
N ARG A 69 -10.91 -7.99 7.25
CA ARG A 69 -12.06 -7.09 7.12
C ARG A 69 -12.46 -6.47 8.46
N ILE A 70 -12.41 -7.25 9.53
CA ILE A 70 -12.70 -6.78 10.89
C ILE A 70 -11.37 -6.41 11.57
N LYS A 71 -11.22 -5.13 11.90
CA LYS A 71 -9.99 -4.58 12.45
C LYS A 71 -9.91 -4.79 13.96
N THR A 72 -8.73 -5.13 14.44
CA THR A 72 -8.41 -5.22 15.87
C THR A 72 -8.37 -3.82 16.50
N PRO A 73 -8.49 -3.70 17.83
CA PRO A 73 -8.31 -2.41 18.53
C PRO A 73 -6.98 -1.72 18.22
N TYR A 74 -5.89 -2.48 18.07
CA TYR A 74 -4.58 -1.97 17.68
C TYR A 74 -4.59 -1.36 16.27
N GLU A 75 -5.17 -2.05 15.29
CA GLU A 75 -5.28 -1.54 13.93
C GLU A 75 -6.15 -0.28 13.88
N ILE A 76 -7.25 -0.24 14.63
CA ILE A 76 -8.10 0.95 14.74
C ILE A 76 -7.32 2.14 15.29
N GLU A 77 -6.47 1.92 16.30
CA GLU A 77 -5.62 2.99 16.84
C GLU A 77 -4.61 3.49 15.80
N MET A 78 -4.02 2.60 15.02
CA MET A 78 -3.12 3.00 13.92
C MET A 78 -3.85 3.81 12.86
N PHE A 79 -5.12 3.47 12.54
CA PHE A 79 -5.96 4.29 11.66
C PHE A 79 -6.24 5.67 12.23
N ARG A 80 -6.51 5.80 13.53
CA ARG A 80 -6.72 7.12 14.17
C ARG A 80 -5.50 8.00 14.07
N ILE A 81 -4.33 7.47 14.42
CA ILE A 81 -3.05 8.18 14.30
C ILE A 81 -2.81 8.63 12.84
N SER A 82 -3.08 7.74 11.88
CA SER A 82 -2.96 8.07 10.46
C SER A 82 -3.95 9.16 10.04
N ALA A 83 -5.20 9.07 10.45
CA ALA A 83 -6.24 10.06 10.17
C ALA A 83 -5.91 11.45 10.75
N GLU A 84 -5.39 11.52 11.98
CA GLU A 84 -4.94 12.77 12.59
C GLU A 84 -3.83 13.46 11.78
N ARG A 85 -2.83 12.68 11.34
CA ARG A 85 -1.75 13.20 10.49
C ARG A 85 -2.27 13.66 9.12
N HIS A 86 -3.23 12.95 8.58
CA HIS A 86 -3.89 13.29 7.32
C HIS A 86 -4.67 14.60 7.48
N ALA A 87 -5.53 14.69 8.49
CA ALA A 87 -6.30 15.89 8.79
C ALA A 87 -5.41 17.13 9.00
N LYS A 88 -4.28 16.97 9.69
CA LYS A 88 -3.29 18.05 9.84
C LYS A 88 -2.75 18.49 8.49
N THR A 89 -2.38 17.55 7.61
CA THR A 89 -1.87 17.88 6.28
C THR A 89 -2.92 18.63 5.46
N TYR A 90 -4.17 18.15 5.47
CA TYR A 90 -5.27 18.80 4.74
C TYR A 90 -5.52 20.23 5.22
N ALA A 91 -5.41 20.50 6.51
CA ALA A 91 -5.51 21.86 7.04
C ALA A 91 -4.39 22.80 6.54
N GLU A 92 -3.24 22.25 6.19
CA GLU A 92 -2.07 22.98 5.67
C GLU A 92 -2.07 23.15 4.14
N ILE A 93 -2.95 22.48 3.39
CA ILE A 93 -3.00 22.53 1.91
C ILE A 93 -3.13 23.96 1.37
N PRO A 94 -3.97 24.84 1.90
CA PRO A 94 -4.07 26.22 1.38
C PRO A 94 -2.74 26.98 1.44
N GLU A 95 -1.87 26.67 2.39
CA GLU A 95 -0.55 27.29 2.53
C GLU A 95 0.45 26.81 1.48
N CYS A 96 0.17 25.68 0.81
CA CYS A 96 1.02 25.12 -0.23
C CYS A 96 0.83 25.85 -1.56
N PHE A 97 -0.31 26.49 -1.76
CA PHE A 97 -0.64 27.15 -3.02
C PHE A 97 0.10 28.49 -3.19
N ARG A 98 0.58 28.73 -4.40
CA ARG A 98 1.10 30.02 -4.85
C ARG A 98 0.55 30.33 -6.26
N PRO A 99 0.16 31.58 -6.55
CA PRO A 99 -0.28 31.97 -7.88
C PRO A 99 0.74 31.62 -8.96
N GLY A 100 0.27 31.07 -10.07
CA GLY A 100 1.12 30.69 -11.20
C GLY A 100 1.71 29.28 -11.14
N MET A 101 1.41 28.51 -10.08
CA MET A 101 1.82 27.09 -10.00
C MET A 101 1.07 26.23 -11.03
N THR A 102 1.70 25.15 -11.40
CA THR A 102 1.06 24.00 -12.03
C THR A 102 0.51 23.04 -10.96
N ASP A 103 -0.34 22.11 -11.40
CA ASP A 103 -0.85 21.02 -10.55
C ASP A 103 0.30 20.15 -9.99
N LEU A 104 1.36 19.90 -10.76
CA LEU A 104 2.57 19.21 -10.31
C LEU A 104 3.32 19.95 -9.20
N GLU A 105 3.55 21.24 -9.38
CA GLU A 105 4.24 22.04 -8.37
C GLU A 105 3.43 22.10 -7.06
N PHE A 106 2.12 22.19 -7.17
CA PHE A 106 1.23 22.14 -6.02
C PHE A 106 1.25 20.77 -5.34
N GLN A 107 1.23 19.68 -6.12
CA GLN A 107 1.38 18.31 -5.61
C GLN A 107 2.68 18.16 -4.83
N TYR A 108 3.82 18.62 -5.35
CA TYR A 108 5.11 18.52 -4.67
C TYR A 108 5.14 19.21 -3.31
N GLU A 109 4.51 20.38 -3.20
CA GLU A 109 4.42 21.07 -1.91
C GLU A 109 3.51 20.33 -0.91
N ILE A 110 2.40 19.74 -1.37
CA ILE A 110 1.53 18.92 -0.52
C ILE A 110 2.25 17.64 -0.08
N GLU A 111 2.89 16.92 -0.99
CA GLU A 111 3.67 15.72 -0.67
C GLU A 111 4.77 15.99 0.36
N LYS A 112 5.46 17.11 0.22
CA LYS A 112 6.45 17.56 1.19
C LYS A 112 5.84 17.78 2.58
N ARG A 113 4.62 18.35 2.67
CA ARG A 113 3.89 18.50 3.94
C ARG A 113 3.48 17.15 4.50
N MET A 114 2.95 16.25 3.68
CA MET A 114 2.58 14.90 4.09
C MET A 114 3.78 14.15 4.68
N ARG A 115 4.95 14.21 4.04
CA ARG A 115 6.18 13.60 4.57
C ARG A 115 6.62 14.19 5.89
N LYS A 116 6.52 15.53 6.06
CA LYS A 116 6.79 16.21 7.34
C LYS A 116 5.84 15.77 8.45
N ASN A 117 4.58 15.47 8.10
CA ASN A 117 3.55 14.99 9.02
C ASN A 117 3.59 13.46 9.22
N GLY A 118 4.58 12.75 8.66
CA GLY A 118 4.87 11.35 8.95
C GLY A 118 4.41 10.35 7.89
N SER A 119 4.07 10.80 6.67
CA SER A 119 3.86 9.89 5.54
C SER A 119 5.18 9.28 5.08
N ILE A 120 5.16 7.99 4.74
CA ILE A 120 6.31 7.30 4.13
C ILE A 120 6.49 7.64 2.64
N GLY A 121 5.51 8.28 2.03
CA GLY A 121 5.56 8.75 0.64
C GLY A 121 5.16 7.72 -0.41
N LEU A 122 4.57 6.61 0.01
CA LEU A 122 4.06 5.56 -0.86
C LEU A 122 2.65 5.17 -0.43
N PHE A 123 1.84 4.81 -1.41
CA PHE A 123 0.57 4.15 -1.20
C PHE A 123 0.60 2.77 -1.84
N ARG A 124 0.28 1.74 -1.06
CA ARG A 124 0.17 0.36 -1.55
C ARG A 124 -1.29 -0.03 -1.65
N ALA A 125 -1.78 -0.25 -2.87
CA ALA A 125 -3.18 -0.59 -3.11
C ALA A 125 -3.43 -2.10 -2.97
N PHE A 126 -2.80 -2.93 -3.80
CA PHE A 126 -3.00 -4.38 -3.83
C PHE A 126 -1.69 -5.10 -4.11
N GLY A 127 -1.55 -6.30 -3.52
CA GLY A 127 -0.43 -7.18 -3.79
C GLY A 127 0.93 -6.60 -3.41
N ALA A 128 1.98 -7.33 -3.78
CA ALA A 128 3.35 -6.98 -3.44
C ALA A 128 3.95 -5.86 -4.30
N ASN A 129 3.35 -5.57 -5.47
CA ASN A 129 3.96 -4.76 -6.52
C ASN A 129 3.13 -3.54 -6.95
N MET A 130 2.06 -3.22 -6.24
CA MET A 130 1.20 -2.07 -6.54
C MET A 130 1.48 -0.90 -5.60
N ASP A 131 2.72 -0.43 -5.61
CA ASP A 131 3.09 0.81 -4.93
C ASP A 131 2.91 1.98 -5.91
N ILE A 132 2.17 3.00 -5.49
CA ILE A 132 1.95 4.23 -6.25
C ILE A 132 2.31 5.46 -5.39
N PHE A 133 2.34 6.63 -5.99
CA PHE A 133 2.56 7.87 -5.26
C PHE A 133 1.40 8.20 -4.30
N MET A 134 1.62 9.16 -3.40
CA MET A 134 0.76 9.41 -2.24
C MET A 134 -0.66 9.85 -2.55
N GLY A 135 -0.92 10.42 -3.71
CA GLY A 135 -2.23 10.92 -4.09
C GLY A 135 -2.17 11.69 -5.40
N SER A 136 -3.28 12.27 -5.81
CA SER A 136 -3.41 12.98 -7.08
C SER A 136 -3.91 14.40 -6.88
N ILE A 137 -3.38 15.32 -7.70
CA ILE A 137 -3.93 16.66 -7.88
C ILE A 137 -4.49 16.73 -9.29
N LEU A 138 -5.76 17.08 -9.38
CA LEU A 138 -6.43 17.22 -10.67
C LEU A 138 -7.05 18.60 -10.80
N ALA A 139 -6.78 19.27 -11.93
CA ALA A 139 -7.31 20.61 -12.22
C ALA A 139 -7.60 20.78 -13.73
N GLY A 140 -8.57 21.64 -14.06
CA GLY A 140 -8.90 21.98 -15.42
C GLY A 140 -9.21 20.77 -16.30
N GLU A 141 -8.77 20.80 -17.55
CA GLU A 141 -9.02 19.74 -18.52
C GLU A 141 -8.42 18.37 -18.11
N ASN A 142 -7.31 18.38 -17.34
CA ASN A 142 -6.72 17.14 -16.86
C ASN A 142 -7.62 16.42 -15.85
N ALA A 143 -8.50 17.13 -15.16
CA ALA A 143 -9.47 16.52 -14.24
C ALA A 143 -10.59 15.75 -14.95
N GLU A 144 -10.78 15.98 -16.26
CA GLU A 144 -11.79 15.29 -17.07
C GLU A 144 -11.24 14.03 -17.75
N VAL A 145 -9.92 13.82 -17.69
CA VAL A 145 -9.28 12.62 -18.28
C VAL A 145 -9.56 11.41 -17.42
N PRO A 146 -10.22 10.36 -17.93
CA PRO A 146 -10.53 9.16 -17.16
C PRO A 146 -9.26 8.37 -16.84
N SER A 147 -9.24 7.74 -15.65
CA SER A 147 -8.20 6.79 -15.29
C SER A 147 -8.35 5.48 -16.09
N PRO A 148 -7.24 4.85 -16.50
CA PRO A 148 -7.26 3.49 -17.02
C PRO A 148 -7.41 2.44 -15.89
N PHE A 149 -7.39 2.85 -14.63
CA PHE A 149 -7.46 1.98 -13.45
C PHE A 149 -8.76 2.20 -12.68
N ASP A 150 -9.43 1.14 -12.26
CA ASP A 150 -10.72 1.19 -11.57
C ASP A 150 -10.69 1.91 -10.21
N PHE A 151 -9.52 1.99 -9.59
CA PHE A 151 -9.34 2.55 -8.24
C PHE A 151 -8.63 3.91 -8.24
N ALA A 152 -8.19 4.39 -9.39
CA ALA A 152 -7.43 5.62 -9.50
C ALA A 152 -8.31 6.77 -10.01
N LEU A 153 -8.04 7.97 -9.52
CA LEU A 153 -8.80 9.16 -9.83
C LEU A 153 -8.52 9.60 -11.26
N GLY A 154 -8.39 9.87 -12.10
CA GLY A 154 -8.16 10.32 -13.44
C GLY A 154 -6.83 11.07 -13.62
N GLY A 155 -6.76 11.81 -14.68
CA GLY A 155 -5.59 12.54 -15.11
C GLY A 155 -4.68 11.76 -16.04
N SER A 156 -3.95 12.47 -16.88
CA SER A 156 -3.06 11.87 -17.88
C SER A 156 -1.66 11.53 -17.34
N GLY A 157 -1.31 12.06 -16.17
CA GLY A 157 0.04 11.90 -15.61
C GLY A 157 1.12 12.61 -16.42
N ILE A 158 2.35 12.45 -16.00
CA ILE A 158 3.54 13.06 -16.62
C ILE A 158 4.00 12.23 -17.83
N ASP A 159 3.81 10.92 -17.77
CA ASP A 159 4.33 9.98 -18.76
C ASP A 159 3.36 8.82 -19.00
N ALA A 160 3.34 8.32 -20.22
CA ALA A 160 2.46 7.22 -20.63
C ALA A 160 2.70 5.90 -19.87
N SER A 161 3.84 5.73 -19.22
CA SER A 161 4.12 4.57 -18.35
C SER A 161 3.35 4.60 -17.02
N CYS A 162 2.90 5.81 -16.60
CA CYS A 162 2.03 6.00 -15.43
C CYS A 162 0.99 7.09 -15.76
N PRO A 163 -0.05 6.76 -16.57
CA PRO A 163 -1.04 7.71 -17.06
C PRO A 163 -2.08 8.03 -15.98
N LEU A 164 -1.65 8.70 -14.91
CA LEU A 164 -2.43 8.96 -13.72
C LEU A 164 -1.97 10.23 -13.02
N GLY A 165 -2.91 11.07 -12.62
CA GLY A 165 -2.68 12.25 -11.79
C GLY A 165 -2.26 13.50 -12.56
N ALA A 166 -1.56 14.38 -11.87
CA ALA A 166 -1.11 15.68 -12.38
C ALA A 166 -0.20 15.56 -13.61
N ASN A 167 -0.28 16.54 -14.51
CA ASN A 167 0.44 16.51 -15.79
C ASN A 167 1.16 17.82 -16.13
N GLY A 168 1.18 18.81 -15.23
CA GLY A 168 1.72 20.13 -15.47
C GLY A 168 0.67 21.16 -15.89
N THR A 169 -0.62 20.87 -15.74
CA THR A 169 -1.70 21.84 -16.00
C THR A 169 -1.55 23.08 -15.11
N PRO A 170 -1.50 24.31 -15.70
CA PRO A 170 -1.45 25.54 -14.91
C PRO A 170 -2.72 25.72 -14.07
N LEU A 171 -2.55 26.03 -12.80
CA LEU A 171 -3.65 26.37 -11.90
C LEU A 171 -4.13 27.80 -12.17
N LYS A 172 -5.42 27.94 -12.45
CA LYS A 172 -6.04 29.23 -12.79
C LYS A 172 -7.06 29.62 -11.73
N GLU A 173 -7.22 30.93 -11.52
CA GLU A 173 -8.26 31.47 -10.67
C GLU A 173 -9.66 31.02 -11.14
N GLY A 174 -10.51 30.64 -10.19
CA GLY A 174 -11.85 30.12 -10.45
C GLY A 174 -11.92 28.66 -10.89
N THR A 175 -10.79 27.96 -11.06
CA THR A 175 -10.76 26.53 -11.38
C THR A 175 -10.80 25.71 -10.08
N ALA A 176 -11.69 24.72 -10.02
CA ALA A 176 -11.69 23.76 -8.94
C ALA A 176 -10.43 22.88 -9.03
N ILE A 177 -9.83 22.62 -7.87
CA ILE A 177 -8.69 21.73 -7.73
C ILE A 177 -9.10 20.58 -6.82
N MET A 178 -9.04 19.36 -7.34
CA MET A 178 -9.24 18.18 -6.52
C MET A 178 -7.90 17.77 -5.91
N VAL A 179 -7.93 17.42 -4.66
CA VAL A 179 -6.79 16.91 -3.90
C VAL A 179 -7.19 15.61 -3.23
N ASP A 180 -6.52 14.52 -3.63
CA ASP A 180 -6.70 13.20 -3.05
C ASP A 180 -5.40 12.72 -2.39
#